data_1b349e75bfa5609b972ce8ef418bc3a6
#
_entry.id   1b349e75bfa5609b972ce8ef418bc3a6
#
_cell.length_a   1.000
_cell.length_b   1.000
_cell.length_c   1.000
_cell.angle_alpha   90.00
_cell.angle_beta   90.00
_cell.angle_gamma   90.00
#
_symmetry.space_group_name_H-M   'P 1'
#
loop_
_entity.id
_entity.type
_entity.pdbx_description
1 polymer ?
#
loop_
_entity_poly.entity_id
_entity_poly.type
_entity_poly.pdbx_seq_one_letter_code
_entity_poly.pdbx_strand_id
1 'polypeptide(L)'
;MDLSEIRQQIDGIDQQLVELFCRRMNLSAQVADYKKANNLPIFVPARERAILQKVAQMAGPEMENYTRVLYSMLFELSRSYQSKRNGEMSELYKSISKAIEETPKLFPQAPIVACQGVEGAYSQIACEKIFKSPFIMYFKNFDGVFNAIEQGLSLIHI
;
A
#
# COMPACT_ATOMS: atom_id res chain seq x y z
N MET A 1 -17.74 -33.28 -15.88
CA MET A 1 -17.69 -31.82 -15.96
C MET A 1 -16.42 -31.47 -16.71
N ASP A 2 -16.56 -30.82 -17.84
CA ASP A 2 -15.42 -30.40 -18.67
C ASP A 2 -14.79 -29.12 -18.09
N LEU A 3 -13.50 -28.88 -18.36
CA LEU A 3 -12.76 -27.68 -17.93
C LEU A 3 -13.45 -26.38 -18.42
N SER A 4 -14.07 -26.40 -19.57
CA SER A 4 -14.85 -25.29 -20.12
C SER A 4 -16.08 -24.96 -19.26
N GLU A 5 -16.80 -25.98 -18.82
CA GLU A 5 -17.97 -25.82 -17.94
C GLU A 5 -17.58 -25.26 -16.58
N ILE A 6 -16.44 -25.71 -16.03
CA ILE A 6 -15.91 -25.19 -14.75
C ILE A 6 -15.57 -23.70 -14.89
N ARG A 7 -14.90 -23.32 -15.98
CA ARG A 7 -14.53 -21.91 -16.25
C ARG A 7 -15.76 -21.02 -16.39
N GLN A 8 -16.79 -21.47 -17.12
CA GLN A 8 -18.05 -20.72 -17.23
C GLN A 8 -18.74 -20.51 -15.88
N GLN A 9 -18.68 -21.48 -14.96
CA GLN A 9 -19.21 -21.31 -13.61
C GLN A 9 -18.38 -20.30 -12.80
N ILE A 10 -17.05 -20.32 -12.95
CA ILE A 10 -16.15 -19.32 -12.31
C ILE A 10 -16.48 -17.92 -12.84
N ASP A 11 -16.60 -17.74 -14.14
CA ASP A 11 -16.93 -16.45 -14.77
C ASP A 11 -18.25 -15.87 -14.23
N GLY A 12 -19.25 -16.74 -14.02
CA GLY A 12 -20.52 -16.34 -13.41
C GLY A 12 -20.41 -15.93 -11.94
N ILE A 13 -19.51 -16.57 -11.18
CA ILE A 13 -19.21 -16.19 -9.80
C ILE A 13 -18.44 -14.87 -9.78
N ASP A 14 -17.47 -14.69 -10.67
CA ASP A 14 -16.66 -13.46 -10.75
C ASP A 14 -17.54 -12.24 -11.04
N GLN A 15 -18.54 -12.37 -11.92
CA GLN A 15 -19.51 -11.32 -12.16
C GLN A 15 -20.24 -10.93 -10.86
N GLN A 16 -20.73 -11.91 -10.09
CA GLN A 16 -21.40 -11.67 -8.81
C GLN A 16 -20.45 -11.04 -7.78
N LEU A 17 -19.20 -11.47 -7.74
CA LEU A 17 -18.17 -10.90 -6.85
C LEU A 17 -17.95 -9.42 -7.15
N VAL A 18 -17.83 -9.04 -8.42
CA VAL A 18 -17.68 -7.64 -8.83
C VAL A 18 -18.89 -6.81 -8.42
N GLU A 19 -20.10 -7.31 -8.67
CA GLU A 19 -21.34 -6.62 -8.29
C GLU A 19 -21.42 -6.41 -6.76
N LEU A 20 -21.16 -7.46 -5.97
CA LEU A 20 -21.17 -7.40 -4.52
C LEU A 20 -20.06 -6.49 -3.97
N PHE A 21 -18.88 -6.52 -4.58
CA PHE A 21 -17.78 -5.62 -4.24
C PHE A 21 -18.14 -4.16 -4.48
N CYS A 22 -18.67 -3.82 -5.65
CA CYS A 22 -19.10 -2.46 -5.98
C CYS A 22 -20.21 -1.98 -5.02
N ARG A 23 -21.19 -2.83 -4.73
CA ARG A 23 -22.26 -2.53 -3.76
C ARG A 23 -21.69 -2.27 -2.36
N ARG A 24 -20.75 -3.11 -1.91
CA ARG A 24 -20.06 -2.94 -0.62
C ARG A 24 -19.28 -1.65 -0.55
N MET A 25 -18.58 -1.28 -1.62
CA MET A 25 -17.81 -0.03 -1.69
C MET A 25 -18.74 1.20 -1.67
N ASN A 26 -19.88 1.15 -2.33
CA ASN A 26 -20.90 2.22 -2.26
C ASN A 26 -21.45 2.41 -0.84
N LEU A 27 -21.69 1.32 -0.11
CA LEU A 27 -22.07 1.40 1.30
C LEU A 27 -20.94 1.95 2.17
N SER A 28 -19.69 1.61 1.88
CA SER A 28 -18.51 2.18 2.55
C SER A 28 -18.41 3.70 2.34
N ALA A 29 -18.83 4.21 1.18
CA ALA A 29 -18.90 5.65 0.93
C ALA A 29 -19.94 6.33 1.84
N GLN A 30 -21.12 5.73 1.99
CA GLN A 30 -22.16 6.26 2.91
C GLN A 30 -21.69 6.24 4.37
N VAL A 31 -20.96 5.20 4.77
CA VAL A 31 -20.32 5.13 6.10
C VAL A 31 -19.29 6.25 6.27
N ALA A 32 -18.53 6.58 5.24
CA ALA A 32 -17.59 7.71 5.28
C ALA A 32 -18.29 9.04 5.50
N ASP A 33 -19.35 9.30 4.75
CA ASP A 33 -20.16 10.52 4.88
C ASP A 33 -20.74 10.64 6.30
N TYR A 34 -21.29 9.56 6.86
CA TYR A 34 -21.79 9.51 8.23
C TYR A 34 -20.69 9.77 9.27
N LYS A 35 -19.53 9.13 9.12
CA LYS A 35 -18.40 9.31 10.03
C LYS A 35 -17.88 10.74 10.02
N LYS A 36 -17.78 11.35 8.85
CA LYS A 36 -17.36 12.73 8.67
C LYS A 36 -18.33 13.69 9.37
N ALA A 37 -19.63 13.52 9.16
CA ALA A 37 -20.65 14.34 9.79
C ALA A 37 -20.67 14.24 11.33
N ASN A 38 -20.21 13.12 11.89
CA ASN A 38 -20.22 12.86 13.32
C ASN A 38 -18.80 12.88 13.95
N ASN A 39 -17.77 13.35 13.24
CA ASN A 39 -16.37 13.38 13.70
C ASN A 39 -15.86 12.02 14.19
N LEU A 40 -16.27 10.93 13.54
CA LEU A 40 -15.86 9.56 13.89
C LEU A 40 -14.65 9.12 13.05
N PRO A 41 -13.71 8.34 13.64
CA PRO A 41 -12.55 7.85 12.90
C PRO A 41 -12.94 6.85 11.81
N ILE A 42 -12.25 6.90 10.66
CA ILE A 42 -12.44 5.94 9.56
C ILE A 42 -12.09 4.53 10.04
N PHE A 43 -10.95 4.37 10.71
CA PHE A 43 -10.45 3.09 11.19
C PHE A 43 -11.03 2.74 12.56
N VAL A 44 -11.70 1.60 12.66
CA VAL A 44 -12.29 1.06 13.91
C VAL A 44 -11.83 -0.39 14.07
N PRO A 45 -10.67 -0.63 14.75
CA PRO A 45 -10.04 -1.97 14.84
C PRO A 45 -10.95 -3.05 15.40
N ALA A 46 -11.76 -2.71 16.41
CA ALA A 46 -12.68 -3.66 17.05
C ALA A 46 -13.72 -4.19 16.05
N ARG A 47 -14.24 -3.32 15.18
CA ARG A 47 -15.20 -3.70 14.14
C ARG A 47 -14.57 -4.62 13.09
N GLU A 48 -13.36 -4.30 12.64
CA GLU A 48 -12.66 -5.13 11.64
C GLU A 48 -12.37 -6.52 12.21
N ARG A 49 -11.88 -6.62 13.46
CA ARG A 49 -11.65 -7.91 14.13
C ARG A 49 -12.93 -8.75 14.24
N ALA A 50 -14.03 -8.14 14.64
CA ALA A 50 -15.32 -8.83 14.76
C ALA A 50 -15.80 -9.38 13.39
N ILE A 51 -15.62 -8.62 12.32
CA ILE A 51 -15.95 -9.06 10.97
C ILE A 51 -15.04 -10.21 10.54
N LEU A 52 -13.72 -10.11 10.75
CA LEU A 52 -12.76 -11.18 10.41
C LEU A 52 -13.11 -12.49 11.12
N GLN A 53 -13.47 -12.44 12.38
CA GLN A 53 -13.89 -13.63 13.12
C GLN A 53 -15.16 -14.25 12.52
N LYS A 54 -16.16 -13.41 12.23
CA LYS A 54 -17.42 -13.86 11.64
C LYS A 54 -17.24 -14.52 10.28
N VAL A 55 -16.47 -13.87 9.37
CA VAL A 55 -16.29 -14.40 8.01
C VAL A 55 -15.42 -15.66 7.98
N ALA A 56 -14.45 -15.76 8.88
CA ALA A 56 -13.64 -16.96 9.08
C ALA A 56 -14.53 -18.15 9.47
N GLN A 57 -15.41 -17.96 10.45
CA GLN A 57 -16.38 -18.99 10.85
C GLN A 57 -17.33 -19.40 9.71
N MET A 58 -17.79 -18.43 8.91
CA MET A 58 -18.66 -18.71 7.76
C MET A 58 -17.96 -19.51 6.66
N ALA A 59 -16.66 -19.28 6.47
CA ALA A 59 -15.88 -19.93 5.41
C ALA A 59 -15.53 -21.39 5.75
N GLY A 60 -15.54 -21.75 7.00
CA GLY A 60 -15.09 -23.06 7.49
C GLY A 60 -13.56 -23.21 7.53
N PRO A 61 -13.06 -24.31 8.15
CA PRO A 61 -11.63 -24.46 8.47
C PRO A 61 -10.71 -24.43 7.25
N GLU A 62 -11.14 -24.97 6.13
CA GLU A 62 -10.33 -25.05 4.90
C GLU A 62 -10.12 -23.67 4.26
N MET A 63 -11.16 -22.82 4.26
CA MET A 63 -11.15 -21.52 3.59
C MET A 63 -10.92 -20.33 4.54
N GLU A 64 -10.79 -20.59 5.84
CA GLU A 64 -10.66 -19.56 6.86
C GLU A 64 -9.50 -18.57 6.56
N ASN A 65 -8.30 -19.08 6.30
CA ASN A 65 -7.13 -18.25 6.09
C ASN A 65 -7.23 -17.41 4.81
N TYR A 66 -7.72 -17.99 3.73
CA TYR A 66 -7.93 -17.28 2.46
C TYR A 66 -8.98 -16.16 2.63
N THR A 67 -10.05 -16.46 3.37
CA THR A 67 -11.10 -15.49 3.65
C THR A 67 -10.60 -14.34 4.53
N ARG A 68 -9.74 -14.60 5.51
CA ARG A 68 -9.09 -13.56 6.32
C ARG A 68 -8.23 -12.63 5.48
N VAL A 69 -7.43 -13.16 4.56
CA VAL A 69 -6.61 -12.36 3.64
C VAL A 69 -7.48 -11.50 2.74
N LEU A 70 -8.50 -12.09 2.12
CA LEU A 70 -9.46 -11.38 1.27
C LEU A 70 -10.12 -10.22 2.01
N TYR A 71 -10.62 -10.45 3.23
CA TYR A 71 -11.31 -9.40 3.99
C TYR A 71 -10.36 -8.34 4.54
N SER A 72 -9.11 -8.68 4.86
CA SER A 72 -8.09 -7.69 5.20
C SER A 72 -7.85 -6.73 4.04
N MET A 73 -7.71 -7.24 2.82
CA MET A 73 -7.60 -6.42 1.61
C MET A 73 -8.85 -5.57 1.38
N LEU A 74 -10.05 -6.15 1.56
CA LEU A 74 -11.31 -5.39 1.45
C LEU A 74 -11.40 -4.23 2.45
N PHE A 75 -10.85 -4.39 3.65
CA PHE A 75 -10.81 -3.29 4.63
C PHE A 75 -9.84 -2.19 4.21
N GLU A 76 -8.66 -2.55 3.71
CA GLU A 76 -7.68 -1.58 3.20
C GLU A 76 -8.27 -0.76 2.04
N LEU A 77 -8.88 -1.44 1.07
CA LEU A 77 -9.54 -0.78 -0.07
C LEU A 77 -10.70 0.12 0.40
N SER A 78 -11.50 -0.35 1.38
CA SER A 78 -12.58 0.46 1.95
C SER A 78 -12.07 1.70 2.67
N ARG A 79 -11.00 1.60 3.47
CA ARG A 79 -10.39 2.75 4.14
C ARG A 79 -9.81 3.74 3.14
N SER A 80 -9.09 3.24 2.14
CA SER A 80 -8.54 4.07 1.06
C SER A 80 -9.63 4.84 0.33
N TYR A 81 -10.73 4.16 -0.02
CA TYR A 81 -11.87 4.77 -0.70
C TYR A 81 -12.58 5.81 0.16
N GLN A 82 -12.77 5.53 1.46
CA GLN A 82 -13.35 6.47 2.42
C GLN A 82 -12.48 7.72 2.60
N SER A 83 -11.15 7.55 2.77
CA SER A 83 -10.21 8.67 2.90
C SER A 83 -10.20 9.56 1.66
N LYS A 84 -10.17 8.96 0.48
CA LYS A 84 -10.23 9.70 -0.79
C LYS A 84 -11.52 10.50 -0.93
N ARG A 85 -12.66 9.93 -0.51
CA ARG A 85 -13.97 10.60 -0.58
C ARG A 85 -14.09 11.74 0.42
N ASN A 86 -13.56 11.58 1.62
CA ASN A 86 -13.61 12.61 2.67
C ASN A 86 -12.82 13.87 2.30
N GLY A 87 -11.97 13.80 1.29
CA GLY A 87 -11.17 14.94 0.82
C GLY A 87 -10.10 15.39 1.83
N GLU A 88 -9.91 14.63 2.90
CA GLU A 88 -8.84 14.85 3.85
C GLU A 88 -7.54 14.29 3.28
N MET A 89 -6.95 15.05 2.36
CA MET A 89 -5.53 14.86 2.09
C MET A 89 -4.78 15.27 3.35
N SER A 90 -4.15 14.27 4.00
CA SER A 90 -3.26 14.57 5.14
C SER A 90 -2.20 15.57 4.69
N GLU A 91 -1.68 16.38 5.61
CA GLU A 91 -0.57 17.29 5.30
C GLU A 91 0.63 16.52 4.71
N LEU A 92 0.84 15.29 5.18
CA LEU A 92 1.83 14.37 4.62
C LEU A 92 1.54 14.05 3.13
N TYR A 93 0.29 13.75 2.76
CA TYR A 93 -0.08 13.50 1.37
C TYR A 93 0.18 14.72 0.47
N LYS A 94 -0.19 15.92 0.93
CA LYS A 94 0.06 17.16 0.21
C LYS A 94 1.56 17.39 0.01
N SER A 95 2.34 17.17 1.07
CA SER A 95 3.79 17.28 1.04
C SER A 95 4.43 16.30 0.05
N ILE A 96 4.00 15.03 0.06
CA ILE A 96 4.48 14.00 -0.87
C ILE A 96 4.07 14.34 -2.31
N SER A 97 2.82 14.72 -2.55
CA SER A 97 2.34 15.07 -3.90
C SER A 97 3.12 16.26 -4.46
N LYS A 98 3.34 17.28 -3.64
CA LYS A 98 4.17 18.44 -4.01
C LYS A 98 5.60 18.02 -4.35
N ALA A 99 6.22 17.18 -3.52
CA ALA A 99 7.57 16.68 -3.78
C ALA A 99 7.65 15.88 -5.08
N ILE A 100 6.64 15.06 -5.40
CA ILE A 100 6.57 14.32 -6.67
C ILE A 100 6.44 15.27 -7.87
N GLU A 101 5.63 16.34 -7.76
CA GLU A 101 5.45 17.33 -8.83
C GLU A 101 6.71 18.16 -9.06
N GLU A 102 7.42 18.52 -7.99
CA GLU A 102 8.65 19.31 -8.01
C GLU A 102 9.90 18.47 -8.37
N THR A 103 9.83 17.15 -8.28
CA THR A 103 10.96 16.26 -8.60
C THR A 103 11.20 16.24 -10.11
N PRO A 104 12.46 16.47 -10.56
CA PRO A 104 12.81 16.38 -11.97
C PRO A 104 12.48 15.00 -12.54
N LYS A 105 11.85 15.00 -13.74
CA LYS A 105 11.49 13.74 -14.44
C LYS A 105 12.69 13.00 -15.03
N LEU A 106 13.88 13.58 -14.96
CA LEU A 106 15.11 12.98 -15.45
C LEU A 106 15.73 12.10 -14.35
N PHE A 107 16.00 10.87 -14.70
CA PHE A 107 16.71 9.95 -13.80
C PHE A 107 18.13 10.44 -13.57
N PRO A 108 18.62 10.56 -12.32
CA PRO A 108 19.93 11.11 -12.03
C PRO A 108 21.06 10.26 -12.62
N GLN A 109 22.01 10.89 -13.29
CA GLN A 109 23.12 10.20 -13.98
C GLN A 109 24.25 9.82 -13.01
N ALA A 110 24.59 10.70 -12.06
CA ALA A 110 25.66 10.50 -11.08
C ALA A 110 25.19 10.98 -9.69
N PRO A 111 24.21 10.29 -9.07
CA PRO A 111 23.68 10.71 -7.78
C PRO A 111 24.62 10.37 -6.63
N ILE A 112 24.50 11.12 -5.54
CA ILE A 112 25.03 10.72 -4.24
C ILE A 112 23.99 9.80 -3.59
N VAL A 113 24.36 8.55 -3.32
CA VAL A 113 23.47 7.50 -2.81
C VAL A 113 23.93 7.06 -1.43
N ALA A 114 23.04 7.09 -0.45
CA ALA A 114 23.31 6.54 0.89
C ALA A 114 22.88 5.07 0.93
N CYS A 115 23.82 4.19 1.32
CA CYS A 115 23.59 2.76 1.44
C CYS A 115 23.89 2.26 2.86
N GLN A 116 23.07 1.33 3.33
CA GLN A 116 23.40 0.58 4.54
C GLN A 116 24.39 -0.53 4.20
N GLY A 117 25.46 -0.66 4.98
CA GLY A 117 26.47 -1.70 4.84
C GLY A 117 27.88 -1.16 4.60
N VAL A 118 28.66 -1.92 3.87
CA VAL A 118 30.06 -1.64 3.55
C VAL A 118 30.31 -1.84 2.05
N GLU A 119 31.46 -1.42 1.56
CA GLU A 119 31.92 -1.73 0.21
C GLU A 119 31.89 -3.24 -0.04
N GLY A 120 31.35 -3.65 -1.20
CA GLY A 120 31.11 -5.06 -1.54
C GLY A 120 29.76 -5.62 -1.10
N ALA A 121 28.92 -4.85 -0.39
CA ALA A 121 27.58 -5.29 -0.01
C ALA A 121 26.61 -5.33 -1.21
N TYR A 122 25.51 -6.07 -1.07
CA TYR A 122 24.46 -6.15 -2.09
C TYR A 122 23.84 -4.80 -2.43
N SER A 123 23.77 -3.89 -1.48
CA SER A 123 23.33 -2.51 -1.71
C SER A 123 24.21 -1.78 -2.72
N GLN A 124 25.53 -1.96 -2.68
CA GLN A 124 26.43 -1.42 -3.71
C GLN A 124 26.11 -1.97 -5.10
N ILE A 125 25.95 -3.30 -5.21
CA ILE A 125 25.62 -3.95 -6.49
C ILE A 125 24.31 -3.42 -7.05
N ALA A 126 23.31 -3.18 -6.19
CA ALA A 126 22.04 -2.58 -6.57
C ALA A 126 22.23 -1.14 -7.10
N CYS A 127 22.99 -0.30 -6.38
CA CYS A 127 23.32 1.06 -6.81
C CYS A 127 23.98 1.10 -8.19
N GLU A 128 25.00 0.28 -8.40
CA GLU A 128 25.75 0.23 -9.66
C GLU A 128 24.92 -0.28 -10.84
N LYS A 129 23.91 -1.11 -10.56
CA LYS A 129 22.95 -1.55 -11.59
C LYS A 129 21.91 -0.50 -11.94
N ILE A 130 21.50 0.33 -10.96
CA ILE A 130 20.46 1.34 -11.14
C ILE A 130 21.04 2.61 -11.74
N PHE A 131 22.19 3.05 -11.25
CA PHE A 131 22.83 4.31 -11.64
C PHE A 131 24.12 4.09 -12.42
N LYS A 132 24.34 4.92 -13.44
CA LYS A 132 25.52 4.78 -14.32
C LYS A 132 26.84 5.05 -13.63
N SER A 133 26.90 5.99 -12.68
CA SER A 133 28.12 6.38 -11.96
C SER A 133 27.74 6.99 -10.60
N PRO A 134 27.23 6.18 -9.67
CA PRO A 134 26.81 6.69 -8.37
C PRO A 134 28.02 7.00 -7.48
N PHE A 135 27.93 8.08 -6.69
CA PHE A 135 28.81 8.26 -5.56
C PHE A 135 28.15 7.64 -4.33
N ILE A 136 28.71 6.54 -3.81
CA ILE A 136 28.09 5.75 -2.75
C ILE A 136 28.69 6.12 -1.39
N MET A 137 27.80 6.49 -0.46
CA MET A 137 28.12 6.71 0.95
C MET A 137 27.62 5.52 1.77
N TYR A 138 28.50 4.89 2.54
CA TYR A 138 28.17 3.72 3.35
C TYR A 138 27.90 4.09 4.79
N PHE A 139 26.82 3.57 5.35
CA PHE A 139 26.39 3.76 6.73
C PHE A 139 26.22 2.42 7.44
N LYS A 140 26.58 2.36 8.73
CA LYS A 140 26.50 1.12 9.52
C LYS A 140 25.06 0.63 9.74
N ASN A 141 24.11 1.55 9.76
CA ASN A 141 22.69 1.28 10.04
C ASN A 141 21.79 2.17 9.18
N PHE A 142 20.51 1.86 9.14
CA PHE A 142 19.51 2.63 8.40
C PHE A 142 19.27 4.03 8.96
N ASP A 143 19.43 4.24 10.28
CA ASP A 143 19.30 5.57 10.89
C ASP A 143 20.31 6.54 10.30
N GLY A 144 21.56 6.08 10.08
CA GLY A 144 22.59 6.87 9.40
C GLY A 144 22.21 7.20 7.95
N VAL A 145 21.58 6.28 7.25
CA VAL A 145 21.11 6.50 5.87
C VAL A 145 20.03 7.58 5.84
N PHE A 146 19.01 7.48 6.70
CA PHE A 146 17.93 8.47 6.77
C PHE A 146 18.44 9.84 7.22
N ASN A 147 19.33 9.91 8.21
CA ASN A 147 19.94 11.15 8.65
C ASN A 147 20.74 11.83 7.52
N ALA A 148 21.43 11.07 6.68
CA ALA A 148 22.16 11.62 5.53
C ALA A 148 21.23 12.30 4.51
N ILE A 149 20.02 11.73 4.31
CA ILE A 149 19.00 12.33 3.43
C ILE A 149 18.41 13.59 4.06
N GLU A 150 18.04 13.54 5.34
CA GLU A 150 17.48 14.69 6.07
C GLU A 150 18.46 15.88 6.13
N GLN A 151 19.76 15.60 6.19
CA GLN A 151 20.82 16.62 6.17
C GLN A 151 21.20 17.07 4.75
N GLY A 152 20.57 16.51 3.71
CA GLY A 152 20.86 16.83 2.31
C GLY A 152 22.22 16.31 1.82
N LEU A 153 22.83 15.37 2.53
CA LEU A 153 24.12 14.75 2.15
C LEU A 153 23.95 13.71 1.04
N SER A 154 22.76 13.16 0.91
CA SER A 154 22.40 12.19 -0.13
C SER A 154 21.05 12.54 -0.71
N LEU A 155 20.88 12.28 -2.00
CA LEU A 155 19.60 12.46 -2.72
C LEU A 155 18.76 11.19 -2.72
N ILE A 156 19.37 10.02 -2.56
CA ILE A 156 18.73 8.72 -2.75
C ILE A 156 19.30 7.73 -1.73
N HIS A 157 18.46 6.81 -1.26
CA HIS A 157 18.90 5.67 -0.43
C HIS A 157 18.58 4.34 -1.11
N ILE A 158 19.35 3.31 -0.82
CA ILE A 158 19.15 1.92 -1.21
C ILE A 158 19.54 0.98 -0.05
#